data_33a2cf90df66766fdb50ad706138149d
#
_entry.id   33a2cf90df66766fdb50ad706138149d
#
_cell.length_a   1.000
_cell.length_b   1.000
_cell.length_c   1.000
_cell.angle_alpha   90.00
_cell.angle_beta   90.00
_cell.angle_gamma   90.00
#
_symmetry.space_group_name_H-M   'P 1'
#
loop_
_entity.id
_entity.type
_entity.pdbx_description
1 polymer ?
#
loop_
_entity_poly.entity_id
_entity_poly.type
_entity_poly.pdbx_seq_one_letter_code
_entity_poly.pdbx_strand_id
1 'polypeptide(L)'
;MKSIFGTLCLAATATAFTSPNSSPQQIRTAADTALFGGGRGGATTLEGKKETVAKVRELLDTSEMIITVPASGIKVSQVQDFRRSLPAGTTVKVVKNKLMSRAIEGTPYETAGAMLQGANMWFFINEDIGGTVKNWNTFCKSSGLLESHKILGGNIEGTNYDANGVTAISKLPSKLELIAKIAGGINAVPTKLARVVKAPGMKVARAIKLAGDEVNGVSQ
;
A
#
# COMPACT_ATOMS: atom_id res chain seq x y z
N MET A 1 -65.55 65.99 21.56
CA MET A 1 -65.27 65.70 22.97
C MET A 1 -64.63 64.36 23.13
N LYS A 2 -63.50 64.31 23.83
CA LYS A 2 -62.79 63.15 24.35
C LYS A 2 -62.12 62.21 23.36
N SER A 3 -60.85 62.46 23.22
CA SER A 3 -59.77 61.60 22.76
C SER A 3 -59.62 60.34 23.58
N ILE A 4 -59.31 59.22 22.91
CA ILE A 4 -58.63 58.09 23.56
C ILE A 4 -57.49 57.69 22.64
N PHE A 5 -56.28 58.03 23.04
CA PHE A 5 -55.01 57.53 22.46
C PHE A 5 -54.84 56.06 22.92
N GLY A 6 -54.86 55.16 21.97
CA GLY A 6 -54.45 53.77 22.20
C GLY A 6 -53.03 53.61 21.77
N THR A 7 -52.13 53.45 22.70
CA THR A 7 -50.71 53.18 22.48
C THR A 7 -50.50 51.73 21.93
N LEU A 8 -50.14 51.63 20.67
CA LEU A 8 -49.82 50.32 20.04
C LEU A 8 -48.40 49.97 20.38
N CYS A 9 -48.20 49.02 21.26
CA CYS A 9 -46.89 48.46 21.61
C CYS A 9 -46.47 47.44 20.54
N LEU A 10 -45.49 47.84 19.70
CA LEU A 10 -44.91 46.99 18.67
C LEU A 10 -43.91 46.06 19.34
N ALA A 11 -44.32 44.81 19.59
CA ALA A 11 -43.38 43.77 20.01
C ALA A 11 -42.56 43.31 18.78
N ALA A 12 -41.30 43.71 18.72
CA ALA A 12 -40.35 43.23 17.74
C ALA A 12 -39.97 41.81 18.13
N THR A 13 -40.49 40.82 17.43
CA THR A 13 -40.04 39.43 17.52
C THR A 13 -38.71 39.29 16.74
N ALA A 14 -37.60 39.24 17.48
CA ALA A 14 -36.31 38.87 16.91
C ALA A 14 -36.37 37.38 16.56
N THR A 15 -36.54 37.07 15.27
CA THR A 15 -36.32 35.73 14.74
C THR A 15 -34.82 35.47 14.72
N ALA A 16 -34.35 34.68 15.68
CA ALA A 16 -33.00 34.16 15.66
C ALA A 16 -32.84 33.27 14.44
N PHE A 17 -31.99 33.70 13.51
CA PHE A 17 -31.56 32.95 12.35
C PHE A 17 -30.68 31.77 12.81
N THR A 18 -31.31 30.64 13.08
CA THR A 18 -30.60 29.37 13.33
C THR A 18 -30.14 28.79 12.00
N SER A 19 -28.87 28.90 11.74
CA SER A 19 -28.22 28.21 10.61
C SER A 19 -28.33 26.70 10.78
N PRO A 20 -28.90 25.95 9.80
CA PRO A 20 -29.09 24.48 9.92
C PRO A 20 -27.86 23.69 9.55
N ASN A 21 -26.64 24.22 9.65
CA ASN A 21 -25.44 23.51 9.27
C ASN A 21 -24.40 23.41 10.41
N SER A 22 -24.84 23.04 11.60
CA SER A 22 -23.95 22.49 12.61
C SER A 22 -23.98 20.97 12.49
N SER A 23 -23.09 20.42 11.67
CA SER A 23 -22.66 19.03 11.85
C SER A 23 -22.34 18.83 13.34
N PRO A 24 -22.76 17.73 13.96
CA PRO A 24 -22.45 17.49 15.36
C PRO A 24 -20.93 17.48 15.50
N GLN A 25 -20.37 18.54 16.07
CA GLN A 25 -18.99 18.50 16.53
C GLN A 25 -18.96 17.40 17.58
N GLN A 26 -18.38 16.26 17.22
CA GLN A 26 -18.05 15.25 18.19
C GLN A 26 -17.18 15.94 19.24
N ILE A 27 -17.72 16.03 20.44
CA ILE A 27 -16.98 16.50 21.60
C ILE A 27 -15.85 15.49 21.80
N ARG A 28 -14.65 15.83 21.33
CA ARG A 28 -13.47 14.99 21.54
C ARG A 28 -13.25 14.90 23.02
N THR A 29 -13.40 13.73 23.58
CA THR A 29 -13.11 13.48 24.98
C THR A 29 -11.63 13.74 25.26
N ALA A 30 -11.28 14.07 26.49
CA ALA A 30 -9.89 14.29 26.88
C ALA A 30 -8.98 13.10 26.52
N ALA A 31 -9.54 11.88 26.46
CA ALA A 31 -8.86 10.68 26.01
C ALA A 31 -8.49 10.73 24.52
N ASP A 32 -9.40 11.25 23.64
CA ASP A 32 -9.12 11.40 22.20
C ASP A 32 -8.06 12.47 21.93
N THR A 33 -8.06 13.52 22.75
CA THR A 33 -7.03 14.57 22.69
C THR A 33 -5.67 14.04 23.18
N ALA A 34 -5.65 13.11 24.11
CA ALA A 34 -4.42 12.48 24.60
C ALA A 34 -3.78 11.56 23.54
N LEU A 35 -4.58 10.92 22.67
CA LEU A 35 -4.09 10.14 21.51
C LEU A 35 -3.48 11.01 20.42
N PHE A 36 -3.95 12.25 20.25
CA PHE A 36 -3.43 13.23 19.30
C PHE A 36 -2.61 14.33 19.97
N GLY A 37 -2.67 14.43 21.29
CA GLY A 37 -1.86 15.36 22.06
C GLY A 37 -0.40 15.07 21.79
N GLY A 38 0.21 15.88 20.93
CA GLY A 38 1.66 16.00 20.79
C GLY A 38 2.29 16.45 22.11
N GLY A 39 1.92 15.76 23.18
CA GLY A 39 2.62 15.84 24.46
C GLY A 39 4.06 15.50 24.17
N ARG A 40 4.95 16.46 24.35
CA ARG A 40 6.41 16.33 24.24
C ARG A 40 6.98 15.13 25.01
N GLY A 41 6.14 14.36 25.72
CA GLY A 41 6.49 13.24 26.56
C GLY A 41 6.47 11.86 25.91
N GLY A 42 5.48 11.53 25.09
CA GLY A 42 5.27 10.14 24.65
C GLY A 42 6.40 9.54 23.84
N ALA A 43 6.87 10.22 22.80
CA ALA A 43 7.95 9.70 21.94
C ALA A 43 9.38 9.88 22.53
N THR A 44 9.54 10.68 23.57
CA THR A 44 10.84 10.99 24.19
C THR A 44 11.06 10.16 25.45
N THR A 45 10.00 9.74 26.12
CA THR A 45 10.06 8.90 27.32
C THR A 45 10.51 7.47 26.98
N LEU A 46 10.99 6.76 27.97
CA LEU A 46 11.47 5.39 27.84
C LEU A 46 10.33 4.44 27.49
N GLU A 47 9.13 4.69 28.01
CA GLU A 47 7.91 3.94 27.72
C GLU A 47 7.47 4.13 26.25
N GLY A 48 7.41 5.36 25.75
CA GLY A 48 7.06 5.62 24.36
C GLY A 48 8.06 5.05 23.34
N LYS A 49 9.35 4.94 23.73
CA LYS A 49 10.34 4.23 22.90
C LYS A 49 10.09 2.73 22.87
N LYS A 50 9.75 2.11 24.02
CA LYS A 50 9.38 0.69 24.10
C LYS A 50 8.12 0.39 23.28
N GLU A 51 7.10 1.23 23.37
CA GLU A 51 5.88 1.11 22.55
C GLU A 51 6.17 1.21 21.05
N THR A 52 7.06 2.14 20.66
CA THR A 52 7.45 2.27 19.26
C THR A 52 8.17 1.02 18.76
N VAL A 53 9.08 0.47 19.56
CA VAL A 53 9.78 -0.78 19.23
C VAL A 53 8.80 -1.94 19.13
N ALA A 54 7.84 -2.06 20.07
CA ALA A 54 6.80 -3.10 20.03
C ALA A 54 5.96 -3.01 18.74
N LYS A 55 5.46 -1.81 18.41
CA LYS A 55 4.68 -1.58 17.18
C LYS A 55 5.47 -1.86 15.90
N VAL A 56 6.78 -1.60 15.91
CA VAL A 56 7.64 -1.91 14.76
C VAL A 56 7.86 -3.41 14.66
N ARG A 57 8.03 -4.13 15.78
CA ARG A 57 8.14 -5.60 15.78
C ARG A 57 6.89 -6.28 15.23
N GLU A 58 5.70 -5.85 15.66
CA GLU A 58 4.44 -6.35 15.10
C GLU A 58 4.37 -6.17 13.57
N LEU A 59 4.85 -5.03 13.07
CA LEU A 59 4.91 -4.78 11.62
C LEU A 59 5.97 -5.64 10.92
N LEU A 60 7.11 -5.88 11.56
CA LEU A 60 8.15 -6.77 11.05
C LEU A 60 7.67 -8.21 10.95
N ASP A 61 6.96 -8.70 11.98
CA ASP A 61 6.42 -10.06 12.01
C ASP A 61 5.33 -10.28 10.94
N THR A 62 4.58 -9.23 10.60
CA THR A 62 3.52 -9.29 9.60
C THR A 62 4.07 -9.09 8.17
N SER A 63 5.18 -8.37 7.99
CA SER A 63 5.71 -8.02 6.68
C SER A 63 6.60 -9.12 6.08
N GLU A 64 6.46 -9.37 4.78
CA GLU A 64 7.34 -10.27 4.01
C GLU A 64 8.58 -9.54 3.48
N MET A 65 8.45 -8.24 3.21
CA MET A 65 9.55 -7.42 2.70
C MET A 65 9.60 -6.05 3.36
N ILE A 66 10.81 -5.57 3.59
CA ILE A 66 11.08 -4.21 4.07
C ILE A 66 11.89 -3.47 3.01
N ILE A 67 11.47 -2.25 2.67
CA ILE A 67 12.22 -1.36 1.76
C ILE A 67 12.61 -0.10 2.53
N THR A 68 13.82 0.39 2.26
CA THR A 68 14.35 1.60 2.87
C THR A 68 14.52 2.69 1.81
N VAL A 69 14.02 3.89 2.13
CA VAL A 69 14.11 5.07 1.27
C VAL A 69 14.52 6.26 2.11
N PRO A 70 15.35 7.20 1.61
CA PRO A 70 15.69 8.41 2.34
C PRO A 70 14.44 9.28 2.51
N ALA A 71 14.24 9.81 3.72
CA ALA A 71 13.06 10.59 4.11
C ALA A 71 13.30 12.11 4.14
N SER A 72 14.52 12.58 3.86
CA SER A 72 14.89 13.98 3.98
C SER A 72 14.32 14.84 2.86
N GLY A 73 13.72 16.00 3.19
CA GLY A 73 13.29 16.98 2.17
C GLY A 73 11.89 16.75 1.58
N ILE A 74 11.14 15.76 2.03
CA ILE A 74 9.76 15.53 1.57
C ILE A 74 8.78 16.34 2.44
N LYS A 75 7.82 17.01 1.82
CA LYS A 75 6.76 17.74 2.54
C LYS A 75 5.79 16.77 3.20
N VAL A 76 5.31 17.12 4.40
CA VAL A 76 4.38 16.26 5.17
C VAL A 76 3.08 15.98 4.40
N SER A 77 2.54 16.97 3.68
CA SER A 77 1.35 16.79 2.85
C SER A 77 1.56 15.71 1.78
N GLN A 78 2.70 15.76 1.08
CA GLN A 78 3.06 14.77 0.07
C GLN A 78 3.17 13.36 0.64
N VAL A 79 3.76 13.21 1.83
CA VAL A 79 3.82 11.91 2.52
C VAL A 79 2.45 11.40 2.91
N GLN A 80 1.53 12.29 3.32
CA GLN A 80 0.15 11.89 3.65
C GLN A 80 -0.62 11.44 2.41
N ASP A 81 -0.50 12.17 1.30
CA ASP A 81 -1.13 11.80 0.03
C ASP A 81 -0.56 10.48 -0.50
N PHE A 82 0.74 10.29 -0.39
CA PHE A 82 1.39 9.03 -0.71
C PHE A 82 0.86 7.86 0.14
N ARG A 83 0.73 8.04 1.46
CA ARG A 83 0.16 7.01 2.34
C ARG A 83 -1.27 6.62 1.97
N ARG A 84 -2.06 7.55 1.43
CA ARG A 84 -3.43 7.28 0.95
C ARG A 84 -3.44 6.50 -0.36
N SER A 85 -2.42 6.66 -1.19
CA SER A 85 -2.29 5.99 -2.50
C SER A 85 -1.69 4.58 -2.42
N LEU A 86 -1.24 4.15 -1.24
CA LEU A 86 -0.65 2.83 -1.06
C LEU A 86 -1.69 1.71 -1.16
N PRO A 87 -1.31 0.55 -1.71
CA PRO A 87 -2.16 -0.64 -1.72
C PRO A 87 -2.40 -1.15 -0.29
N ALA A 88 -3.52 -1.83 -0.10
CA ALA A 88 -3.83 -2.51 1.16
C ALA A 88 -2.70 -3.50 1.50
N GLY A 89 -2.32 -3.56 2.78
CA GLY A 89 -1.22 -4.41 3.24
C GLY A 89 0.16 -3.75 3.22
N THR A 90 0.29 -2.50 2.73
CA THR A 90 1.56 -1.77 2.81
C THR A 90 1.47 -0.66 3.86
N THR A 91 2.39 -0.66 4.81
CA THR A 91 2.48 0.39 5.83
C THR A 91 3.79 1.15 5.70
N VAL A 92 3.72 2.49 5.77
CA VAL A 92 4.90 3.36 5.68
C VAL A 92 5.08 4.14 6.97
N LYS A 93 6.23 3.97 7.61
CA LYS A 93 6.61 4.68 8.84
C LYS A 93 8.03 5.23 8.78
N VAL A 94 8.20 6.39 9.40
CA VAL A 94 9.52 6.96 9.66
C VAL A 94 9.89 6.62 11.09
N VAL A 95 10.96 5.87 11.27
CA VAL A 95 11.42 5.38 12.57
C VAL A 95 12.85 5.83 12.80
N LYS A 96 13.20 6.21 14.03
CA LYS A 96 14.57 6.56 14.39
C LYS A 96 15.47 5.31 14.27
N ASN A 97 16.63 5.45 13.62
CA ASN A 97 17.54 4.34 13.36
C ASN A 97 17.89 3.52 14.61
N LYS A 98 18.15 4.17 15.76
CA LYS A 98 18.42 3.47 17.02
C LYS A 98 17.25 2.64 17.56
N LEU A 99 16.01 3.03 17.25
CA LEU A 99 14.83 2.25 17.65
C LEU A 99 14.59 1.10 16.65
N MET A 100 14.85 1.36 15.37
CA MET A 100 14.78 0.33 14.33
C MET A 100 15.84 -0.75 14.57
N SER A 101 17.08 -0.39 14.89
CA SER A 101 18.14 -1.35 15.26
C SER A 101 17.68 -2.30 16.37
N ARG A 102 17.11 -1.76 17.46
CA ARG A 102 16.58 -2.57 18.57
C ARG A 102 15.36 -3.41 18.20
N ALA A 103 14.56 -2.96 17.23
CA ALA A 103 13.41 -3.72 16.76
C ALA A 103 13.82 -4.90 15.88
N ILE A 104 14.88 -4.75 15.10
CA ILE A 104 15.42 -5.76 14.17
C ILE A 104 16.20 -6.85 14.92
N GLU A 105 16.82 -6.52 16.06
CA GLU A 105 17.55 -7.48 16.90
C GLU A 105 16.68 -8.70 17.25
N GLY A 106 17.13 -9.88 16.87
CA GLY A 106 16.41 -11.14 17.07
C GLY A 106 15.33 -11.45 16.06
N THR A 107 15.20 -10.68 14.97
CA THR A 107 14.32 -10.97 13.83
C THR A 107 15.13 -11.41 12.61
N PRO A 108 14.52 -12.10 11.62
CA PRO A 108 15.23 -12.47 10.38
C PRO A 108 15.79 -11.26 9.61
N TYR A 109 15.34 -10.06 9.93
CA TYR A 109 15.74 -8.81 9.28
C TYR A 109 17.00 -8.16 9.87
N GLU A 110 17.76 -8.84 10.72
CA GLU A 110 18.96 -8.30 11.38
C GLU A 110 20.00 -7.76 10.38
N THR A 111 20.10 -8.39 9.21
CA THR A 111 20.96 -7.94 8.10
C THR A 111 20.61 -6.55 7.57
N ALA A 112 19.36 -6.08 7.73
CA ALA A 112 18.94 -4.72 7.34
C ALA A 112 19.60 -3.61 8.18
N GLY A 113 20.32 -3.97 9.26
CA GLY A 113 21.13 -3.05 10.06
C GLY A 113 22.15 -2.23 9.25
N ALA A 114 22.65 -2.77 8.15
CA ALA A 114 23.57 -2.06 7.25
C ALA A 114 22.94 -0.84 6.56
N MET A 115 21.60 -0.81 6.41
CA MET A 115 20.86 0.26 5.73
C MET A 115 20.44 1.40 6.68
N LEU A 116 20.79 1.35 7.95
CA LEU A 116 20.41 2.33 8.99
C LEU A 116 21.24 3.62 8.93
N GLN A 117 21.42 4.20 7.74
CA GLN A 117 22.17 5.44 7.55
C GLN A 117 21.23 6.58 7.18
N GLY A 118 21.40 7.75 7.82
CA GLY A 118 20.61 8.95 7.52
C GLY A 118 19.17 8.91 8.07
N ALA A 119 18.31 9.77 7.51
CA ALA A 119 16.89 9.80 7.81
C ALA A 119 16.16 8.85 6.87
N ASN A 120 15.62 7.76 7.39
CA ASN A 120 15.01 6.69 6.62
C ASN A 120 13.51 6.61 6.82
N MET A 121 12.82 6.35 5.72
CA MET A 121 11.42 5.95 5.67
C MET A 121 11.37 4.45 5.35
N TRP A 122 10.63 3.70 6.15
CA TRP A 122 10.51 2.26 6.08
C TRP A 122 9.16 1.86 5.52
N PHE A 123 9.19 1.03 4.49
CA PHE A 123 8.02 0.41 3.89
C PHE A 123 7.94 -1.03 4.39
N PHE A 124 6.86 -1.37 5.04
CA PHE A 124 6.51 -2.71 5.47
C PHE A 124 5.48 -3.26 4.49
N ILE A 125 5.83 -4.28 3.73
CA ILE A 125 5.03 -4.80 2.62
C ILE A 125 4.69 -6.25 2.89
N ASN A 126 3.40 -6.60 2.79
CA ASN A 126 2.93 -7.97 2.99
C ASN A 126 2.73 -8.71 1.66
N GLU A 127 1.99 -8.13 0.71
CA GLU A 127 1.53 -8.87 -0.47
C GLU A 127 2.02 -8.29 -1.80
N ASP A 128 1.89 -6.97 -1.99
CA ASP A 128 2.08 -6.33 -3.30
C ASP A 128 3.36 -5.47 -3.36
N ILE A 129 4.48 -6.14 -3.57
CA ILE A 129 5.81 -5.49 -3.69
C ILE A 129 5.86 -4.64 -4.97
N GLY A 130 5.38 -5.20 -6.08
CA GLY A 130 5.45 -4.55 -7.39
C GLY A 130 4.63 -3.27 -7.46
N GLY A 131 3.42 -3.28 -6.91
CA GLY A 131 2.54 -2.12 -6.82
C GLY A 131 3.12 -1.02 -5.94
N THR A 132 3.68 -1.38 -4.79
CA THR A 132 4.29 -0.41 -3.87
C THR A 132 5.47 0.32 -4.50
N VAL A 133 6.39 -0.40 -5.15
CA VAL A 133 7.56 0.20 -5.82
C VAL A 133 7.13 1.08 -7.02
N LYS A 134 6.14 0.66 -7.79
CA LYS A 134 5.57 1.46 -8.88
C LYS A 134 4.94 2.75 -8.36
N ASN A 135 4.13 2.66 -7.30
CA ASN A 135 3.51 3.82 -6.66
C ASN A 135 4.57 4.79 -6.12
N TRP A 136 5.64 4.27 -5.50
CA TRP A 136 6.76 5.10 -5.06
C TRP A 136 7.43 5.83 -6.23
N ASN A 137 7.74 5.12 -7.31
CA ASN A 137 8.36 5.72 -8.49
C ASN A 137 7.45 6.76 -9.16
N THR A 138 6.14 6.53 -9.20
CA THR A 138 5.16 7.50 -9.72
C THR A 138 5.10 8.73 -8.83
N PHE A 139 5.09 8.56 -7.52
CA PHE A 139 5.14 9.65 -6.55
C PHE A 139 6.42 10.47 -6.68
N CYS A 140 7.59 9.83 -6.79
CA CYS A 140 8.85 10.53 -7.00
C CYS A 140 8.88 11.33 -8.31
N LYS A 141 8.25 10.79 -9.38
CA LYS A 141 8.09 11.52 -10.66
C LYS A 141 7.20 12.75 -10.51
N SER A 142 6.05 12.61 -9.86
CA SER A 142 5.11 13.72 -9.66
C SER A 142 5.66 14.82 -8.74
N SER A 143 6.49 14.43 -7.78
CA SER A 143 7.10 15.35 -6.81
C SER A 143 8.46 15.90 -7.24
N GLY A 144 9.03 15.46 -8.37
CA GLY A 144 10.36 15.87 -8.85
C GLY A 144 11.54 15.40 -8.00
N LEU A 145 11.35 14.36 -7.20
CA LEU A 145 12.30 13.87 -6.18
C LEU A 145 13.09 12.62 -6.63
N LEU A 146 13.05 12.28 -7.91
CA LEU A 146 13.60 11.03 -8.48
C LEU A 146 15.10 10.83 -8.20
N GLU A 147 15.88 11.89 -8.20
CA GLU A 147 17.33 11.80 -8.00
C GLU A 147 17.72 11.71 -6.53
N SER A 148 16.98 12.40 -5.67
CA SER A 148 17.29 12.50 -4.24
C SER A 148 16.75 11.34 -3.42
N HIS A 149 15.65 10.69 -3.86
CA HIS A 149 14.91 9.69 -3.10
C HIS A 149 14.89 8.33 -3.79
N LYS A 150 16.06 7.89 -4.26
CA LYS A 150 16.23 6.54 -4.78
C LYS A 150 16.08 5.53 -3.65
N ILE A 151 15.55 4.36 -3.96
CA ILE A 151 15.49 3.25 -3.02
C ILE A 151 16.93 2.89 -2.63
N LEU A 152 17.23 2.86 -1.35
CA LEU A 152 18.55 2.49 -0.85
C LEU A 152 18.76 0.98 -0.93
N GLY A 153 17.73 0.23 -0.61
CA GLY A 153 17.73 -1.23 -0.66
C GLY A 153 16.49 -1.78 0.02
N GLY A 154 16.41 -3.10 0.08
CA GLY A 154 15.35 -3.83 0.75
C GLY A 154 15.86 -5.13 1.36
N ASN A 155 15.11 -5.66 2.31
CA ASN A 155 15.38 -6.96 2.90
C ASN A 155 14.14 -7.85 2.74
N ILE A 156 14.35 -9.07 2.27
CA ILE A 156 13.33 -10.11 2.13
C ILE A 156 13.84 -11.34 2.86
N GLU A 157 13.08 -11.81 3.85
CA GLU A 157 13.39 -13.06 4.60
C GLU A 157 14.85 -13.16 5.04
N GLY A 158 15.46 -12.04 5.46
CA GLY A 158 16.85 -12.02 5.96
C GLY A 158 17.92 -11.78 4.89
N THR A 159 17.59 -11.72 3.61
CA THR A 159 18.54 -11.39 2.55
C THR A 159 18.44 -9.91 2.16
N ASN A 160 19.59 -9.22 2.13
CA ASN A 160 19.64 -7.83 1.70
C ASN A 160 19.76 -7.74 0.19
N TYR A 161 18.94 -6.88 -0.39
CA TYR A 161 18.93 -6.53 -1.80
C TYR A 161 19.30 -5.05 -1.96
N ASP A 162 20.18 -4.77 -2.89
CA ASP A 162 20.51 -3.43 -3.32
C ASP A 162 19.37 -2.79 -4.14
N ALA A 163 19.45 -1.50 -4.44
CA ALA A 163 18.48 -0.77 -5.24
C ALA A 163 18.13 -1.47 -6.57
N ASN A 164 19.12 -2.03 -7.26
CA ASN A 164 18.92 -2.78 -8.49
C ASN A 164 18.16 -4.10 -8.24
N GLY A 165 18.45 -4.78 -7.13
CA GLY A 165 17.74 -5.99 -6.71
C GLY A 165 16.26 -5.71 -6.42
N VAL A 166 15.96 -4.64 -5.68
CA VAL A 166 14.58 -4.23 -5.40
C VAL A 166 13.82 -3.89 -6.68
N THR A 167 14.45 -3.21 -7.63
CA THR A 167 13.82 -2.91 -8.94
C THR A 167 13.59 -4.17 -9.78
N ALA A 168 14.46 -5.15 -9.71
CA ALA A 168 14.28 -6.45 -10.38
C ALA A 168 13.10 -7.21 -9.75
N ILE A 169 13.02 -7.24 -8.41
CA ILE A 169 11.93 -7.88 -7.67
C ILE A 169 10.59 -7.20 -7.97
N SER A 170 10.56 -5.88 -8.10
CA SER A 170 9.33 -5.14 -8.43
C SER A 170 8.74 -5.49 -9.82
N LYS A 171 9.53 -6.06 -10.72
CA LYS A 171 9.08 -6.56 -12.03
C LYS A 171 8.48 -7.96 -11.94
N LEU A 172 8.70 -8.67 -10.83
CA LEU A 172 8.12 -9.99 -10.63
C LEU A 172 6.61 -9.86 -10.39
N PRO A 173 5.83 -10.84 -10.83
CA PRO A 173 4.41 -10.90 -10.52
C PRO A 173 4.18 -11.17 -9.03
N SER A 174 2.96 -10.96 -8.57
CA SER A 174 2.59 -11.20 -7.18
C SER A 174 2.85 -12.66 -6.76
N LYS A 175 2.96 -12.92 -5.45
CA LYS A 175 3.20 -14.27 -4.90
C LYS A 175 2.17 -15.29 -5.41
N LEU A 176 0.89 -14.90 -5.46
CA LEU A 176 -0.18 -15.76 -5.99
C LEU A 176 -0.01 -16.07 -7.48
N GLU A 177 0.39 -15.06 -8.27
CA GLU A 177 0.65 -15.27 -9.70
C GLU A 177 1.89 -16.15 -9.93
N LEU A 178 2.92 -16.05 -9.09
CA LEU A 178 4.09 -16.93 -9.16
C LEU A 178 3.69 -18.39 -8.89
N ILE A 179 2.91 -18.63 -7.85
CA ILE A 179 2.37 -19.96 -7.53
C ILE A 179 1.52 -20.48 -8.70
N ALA A 180 0.66 -19.65 -9.27
CA ALA A 180 -0.16 -20.01 -10.42
C ALA A 180 0.70 -20.35 -11.65
N LYS A 181 1.80 -19.63 -11.90
CA LYS A 181 2.75 -19.94 -12.98
C LYS A 181 3.46 -21.28 -12.76
N ILE A 182 3.87 -21.56 -11.51
CA ILE A 182 4.48 -22.86 -11.17
C ILE A 182 3.48 -23.98 -11.40
N ALA A 183 2.25 -23.85 -10.90
CA ALA A 183 1.19 -24.83 -11.10
C ALA A 183 0.85 -25.02 -12.59
N GLY A 184 0.80 -23.92 -13.35
CA GLY A 184 0.63 -23.95 -14.81
C GLY A 184 1.78 -24.67 -15.52
N GLY A 185 3.02 -24.45 -15.08
CA GLY A 185 4.20 -25.13 -15.61
C GLY A 185 4.16 -26.65 -15.39
N ILE A 186 3.75 -27.07 -14.19
CA ILE A 186 3.59 -28.51 -13.87
C ILE A 186 2.51 -29.13 -14.78
N ASN A 187 1.39 -28.44 -14.98
CA ASN A 187 0.30 -28.93 -15.83
C ASN A 187 0.60 -28.85 -17.34
N ALA A 188 1.56 -28.02 -17.74
CA ALA A 188 1.90 -27.83 -19.16
C ALA A 188 2.48 -29.11 -19.77
N VAL A 189 3.27 -29.89 -19.02
CA VAL A 189 3.91 -31.11 -19.55
C VAL A 189 2.88 -32.18 -19.89
N PRO A 190 1.97 -32.63 -18.99
CA PRO A 190 0.95 -33.62 -19.35
C PRO A 190 -0.03 -33.07 -20.40
N THR A 191 -0.33 -31.78 -20.40
CA THR A 191 -1.20 -31.19 -21.40
C THR A 191 -0.57 -31.23 -22.79
N LYS A 192 0.74 -30.94 -22.92
CA LYS A 192 1.47 -31.07 -24.19
C LYS A 192 1.47 -32.52 -24.69
N LEU A 193 1.73 -33.47 -23.79
CA LEU A 193 1.71 -34.88 -24.12
C LEU A 193 0.33 -35.32 -24.63
N ALA A 194 -0.74 -34.95 -23.92
CA ALA A 194 -2.11 -35.25 -24.33
C ALA A 194 -2.46 -34.65 -25.70
N ARG A 195 -1.99 -33.42 -26.01
CA ARG A 195 -2.16 -32.79 -27.32
C ARG A 195 -1.45 -33.55 -28.42
N VAL A 196 -0.20 -33.98 -28.17
CA VAL A 196 0.57 -34.75 -29.16
C VAL A 196 -0.10 -36.08 -29.48
N VAL A 197 -0.60 -36.79 -28.46
CA VAL A 197 -1.33 -38.06 -28.65
C VAL A 197 -2.65 -37.84 -29.42
N LYS A 198 -3.35 -36.75 -29.16
CA LYS A 198 -4.62 -36.41 -29.88
C LYS A 198 -4.39 -35.83 -31.28
N ALA A 199 -3.21 -35.28 -31.58
CA ALA A 199 -2.94 -34.58 -32.83
C ALA A 199 -3.16 -35.41 -34.09
N PRO A 200 -2.73 -36.68 -34.20
CA PRO A 200 -2.98 -37.49 -35.39
C PRO A 200 -4.49 -37.72 -35.62
N GLY A 201 -5.23 -38.08 -34.59
CA GLY A 201 -6.68 -38.29 -34.71
C GLY A 201 -7.45 -37.01 -35.14
N MET A 202 -7.05 -35.86 -34.59
CA MET A 202 -7.66 -34.58 -35.00
C MET A 202 -7.29 -34.18 -36.43
N LYS A 203 -6.06 -34.49 -36.90
CA LYS A 203 -5.71 -34.25 -38.32
C LYS A 203 -6.49 -35.10 -39.27
N VAL A 204 -6.67 -36.39 -38.95
CA VAL A 204 -7.51 -37.31 -39.77
C VAL A 204 -8.97 -36.87 -39.79
N ALA A 205 -9.54 -36.56 -38.62
CA ALA A 205 -10.92 -36.07 -38.55
C ALA A 205 -11.14 -34.79 -39.34
N ARG A 206 -10.16 -33.86 -39.31
CA ARG A 206 -10.22 -32.64 -40.12
C ARG A 206 -10.10 -32.91 -41.60
N ALA A 207 -9.22 -33.83 -42.03
CA ALA A 207 -9.10 -34.23 -43.44
C ALA A 207 -10.39 -34.87 -43.95
N ILE A 208 -11.01 -35.76 -43.18
CA ILE A 208 -12.30 -36.40 -43.54
C ILE A 208 -13.40 -35.35 -43.67
N LYS A 209 -13.43 -34.37 -42.73
CA LYS A 209 -14.41 -33.29 -42.79
C LYS A 209 -14.23 -32.42 -44.03
N LEU A 210 -13.04 -32.03 -44.37
CA LEU A 210 -12.73 -31.22 -45.58
C LEU A 210 -13.10 -31.99 -46.84
N ALA A 211 -12.76 -33.29 -46.94
CA ALA A 211 -13.12 -34.11 -48.06
C ALA A 211 -14.64 -34.26 -48.19
N GLY A 212 -15.36 -34.38 -47.06
CA GLY A 212 -16.85 -34.43 -47.07
C GLY A 212 -17.47 -33.10 -47.49
N ASP A 213 -16.90 -31.98 -47.09
CA ASP A 213 -17.37 -30.66 -47.49
C ASP A 213 -17.11 -30.39 -48.99
N GLU A 214 -15.99 -30.86 -49.54
CA GLU A 214 -15.73 -30.80 -50.99
C GLU A 214 -16.66 -31.66 -51.81
N VAL A 215 -17.00 -32.87 -51.37
CA VAL A 215 -17.96 -33.76 -52.06
C VAL A 215 -19.39 -33.19 -52.01
N ASN A 216 -19.78 -32.59 -50.89
CA ASN A 216 -21.11 -31.96 -50.77
C ASN A 216 -21.18 -30.60 -51.49
N GLY A 217 -20.06 -29.88 -51.69
CA GLY A 217 -20.00 -28.63 -52.45
C GLY A 217 -20.03 -28.83 -53.97
N VAL A 218 -19.66 -30.02 -54.47
CA VAL A 218 -19.73 -30.36 -55.91
C VAL A 218 -21.09 -30.84 -56.32
N SER A 219 -22.01 -31.13 -55.37
CA SER A 219 -23.37 -31.60 -55.65
C SER A 219 -24.41 -30.47 -55.66
N GLN A 220 -24.07 -29.20 -55.69
CA GLN A 220 -24.87 -28.03 -55.99
C GLN A 220 -24.36 -27.35 -57.26
#